data_89083a49de81d31b5a0d7ed9c539ba55
#
_entry.id   89083a49de81d31b5a0d7ed9c539ba55
#
_cell.length_a   1.000
_cell.length_b   1.000
_cell.length_c   1.000
_cell.angle_alpha   90.00
_cell.angle_beta   90.00
_cell.angle_gamma   90.00
#
_symmetry.space_group_name_H-M   'P 1'
#
loop_
_entity.id
_entity.type
_entity.pdbx_description
1 polymer ?
#
loop_
_entity_poly.entity_id
_entity_poly.type
_entity_poly.pdbx_seq_one_letter_code
_entity_poly.pdbx_strand_id
1 'polypeptide(L)'
;MENVITQESSKAIEFNYYLPVNIVFGSGKVNKAGELAKPYGKKALIVTGKSSAKKSGLYDKVNDSLKQAGLETELFDKVSQNPLTTTASEGAAFAKEKGCDVVVAIGGGSIMDCAKAIAFLAVNDGDVSDYCLLYTSPSPRD
;
A
#
# COMPACT_ATOMS: atom_id res chain seq x y z
N MET A 1 9.68 59.76 6.68
CA MET A 1 10.15 58.37 6.60
C MET A 1 9.12 57.58 5.85
N GLU A 2 9.31 57.41 4.58
CA GLU A 2 8.44 56.55 3.76
C GLU A 2 8.91 55.11 3.93
N ASN A 3 8.08 54.28 4.56
CA ASN A 3 8.26 52.84 4.53
C ASN A 3 7.92 52.37 3.11
N VAL A 4 8.94 52.20 2.29
CA VAL A 4 8.83 51.46 1.07
C VAL A 4 8.71 49.99 1.46
N ILE A 5 7.49 49.52 1.66
CA ILE A 5 7.19 48.11 1.64
C ILE A 5 7.41 47.69 0.19
N THR A 6 8.59 47.18 -0.11
CA THR A 6 8.81 46.42 -1.33
C THR A 6 7.87 45.24 -1.27
N GLN A 7 6.78 45.30 -1.98
CA GLN A 7 6.02 44.11 -2.32
C GLN A 7 6.96 43.22 -3.18
N GLU A 8 7.66 42.33 -2.50
CA GLU A 8 8.13 41.14 -3.19
C GLU A 8 6.90 40.50 -3.80
N SER A 9 6.75 40.61 -5.10
CA SER A 9 5.73 39.87 -5.83
C SER A 9 5.98 38.43 -5.52
N SER A 10 5.12 37.83 -4.70
CA SER A 10 5.12 36.39 -4.46
C SER A 10 4.98 35.74 -5.83
N LYS A 11 6.08 35.23 -6.36
CA LYS A 11 6.03 34.41 -7.56
C LYS A 11 5.05 33.28 -7.24
N ALA A 12 3.93 33.27 -7.93
CA ALA A 12 2.98 32.17 -7.83
C ALA A 12 3.73 30.87 -8.10
N ILE A 13 3.65 29.96 -7.14
CA ILE A 13 4.24 28.64 -7.31
C ILE A 13 3.35 27.90 -8.32
N GLU A 14 3.88 27.66 -9.52
CA GLU A 14 3.22 26.84 -10.51
C GLU A 14 3.78 25.42 -10.43
N PHE A 15 2.92 24.44 -10.29
CA PHE A 15 3.31 23.04 -10.33
C PHE A 15 2.19 22.19 -10.93
N ASN A 16 2.58 21.06 -11.54
CA ASN A 16 1.64 20.04 -11.97
C ASN A 16 1.80 18.82 -11.04
N TYR A 17 0.70 18.39 -10.45
CA TYR A 17 0.67 17.23 -9.56
C TYR A 17 -0.34 16.21 -10.07
N TYR A 18 0.16 15.01 -10.35
CA TYR A 18 -0.68 13.89 -10.77
C TYR A 18 -0.45 12.68 -9.87
N LEU A 19 -1.48 12.27 -9.15
CA LEU A 19 -1.45 11.10 -8.28
C LEU A 19 -2.60 10.16 -8.68
N PRO A 20 -2.32 9.10 -9.47
CA PRO A 20 -3.36 8.18 -9.94
C PRO A 20 -3.78 7.19 -8.84
N VAL A 21 -4.25 7.71 -7.72
CA VAL A 21 -4.75 6.93 -6.58
C VAL A 21 -6.22 7.24 -6.37
N ASN A 22 -7.05 6.20 -6.37
CA ASN A 22 -8.45 6.33 -6.00
C ASN A 22 -8.59 6.30 -4.47
N ILE A 23 -8.99 7.41 -3.89
CA ILE A 23 -9.20 7.53 -2.44
C ILE A 23 -10.69 7.45 -2.14
N VAL A 24 -11.09 6.43 -1.35
CA VAL A 24 -12.45 6.23 -0.87
C VAL A 24 -12.47 6.41 0.65
N PHE A 25 -12.77 7.61 1.10
CA PHE A 25 -12.73 8.00 2.51
C PHE A 25 -14.15 8.10 3.09
N GLY A 26 -14.29 7.68 4.36
CA GLY A 26 -15.52 7.86 5.14
C GLY A 26 -15.83 6.66 6.03
N SER A 27 -16.74 6.86 6.98
CA SER A 27 -17.21 5.80 7.87
C SER A 27 -17.85 4.66 7.08
N GLY A 28 -17.50 3.41 7.41
CA GLY A 28 -18.05 2.21 6.76
C GLY A 28 -17.54 1.95 5.34
N LYS A 29 -16.67 2.79 4.78
CA LYS A 29 -16.15 2.60 3.42
C LYS A 29 -15.30 1.34 3.24
N VAL A 30 -14.79 0.78 4.32
CA VAL A 30 -14.08 -0.51 4.33
C VAL A 30 -14.93 -1.65 3.72
N ASN A 31 -16.25 -1.57 3.83
CA ASN A 31 -17.16 -2.56 3.26
C ASN A 31 -17.16 -2.58 1.72
N LYS A 32 -16.56 -1.58 1.07
CA LYS A 32 -16.38 -1.51 -0.38
C LYS A 32 -15.09 -2.19 -0.87
N ALA A 33 -14.31 -2.79 0.03
CA ALA A 33 -13.02 -3.39 -0.33
C ALA A 33 -13.15 -4.43 -1.47
N GLY A 34 -14.17 -5.27 -1.43
CA GLY A 34 -14.42 -6.27 -2.47
C GLY A 34 -14.81 -5.65 -3.82
N GLU A 35 -15.71 -4.67 -3.82
CA GLU A 35 -16.10 -3.93 -5.03
C GLU A 35 -14.88 -3.27 -5.70
N LEU A 36 -14.02 -2.67 -4.89
CA LEU A 36 -12.84 -1.96 -5.35
C LEU A 36 -11.72 -2.90 -5.83
N ALA A 37 -11.57 -4.06 -5.20
CA ALA A 37 -10.53 -5.04 -5.57
C ALA A 37 -10.90 -5.90 -6.79
N LYS A 38 -12.18 -6.18 -6.98
CA LYS A 38 -12.70 -7.09 -8.03
C LYS A 38 -12.20 -6.80 -9.45
N PRO A 39 -12.07 -5.53 -9.90
CA PRO A 39 -11.56 -5.23 -11.24
C PRO A 39 -10.10 -5.64 -11.47
N TYR A 40 -9.34 -5.87 -10.40
CA TYR A 40 -7.89 -6.10 -10.46
C TYR A 40 -7.48 -7.57 -10.36
N GLY A 41 -8.38 -8.45 -9.89
CA GLY A 41 -8.04 -9.86 -9.75
C GLY A 41 -9.18 -10.72 -9.27
N LYS A 42 -8.88 -12.02 -9.13
CA LYS A 42 -9.82 -13.05 -8.67
C LYS A 42 -9.44 -13.64 -7.32
N LYS A 43 -8.16 -13.53 -6.94
CA LYS A 43 -7.64 -14.07 -5.70
C LYS A 43 -6.76 -13.06 -4.99
N ALA A 44 -7.23 -12.59 -3.84
CA ALA A 44 -6.59 -11.54 -3.06
C ALA A 44 -5.64 -12.11 -1.99
N LEU A 45 -4.42 -11.58 -1.94
CA LEU A 45 -3.56 -11.69 -0.77
C LEU A 45 -3.86 -10.57 0.19
N ILE A 46 -4.41 -10.89 1.36
CA ILE A 46 -4.61 -9.93 2.44
C ILE A 46 -3.33 -9.85 3.26
N VAL A 47 -2.70 -8.68 3.29
CA VAL A 47 -1.46 -8.42 4.04
C VAL A 47 -1.78 -7.61 5.29
N THR A 48 -1.42 -8.13 6.46
CA THR A 48 -1.67 -7.50 7.75
C THR A 48 -0.48 -7.63 8.70
N GLY A 49 -0.51 -6.89 9.81
CA GLY A 49 0.29 -7.18 10.98
C GLY A 49 -0.28 -8.37 11.78
N LYS A 50 0.51 -8.84 12.76
CA LYS A 50 0.23 -10.08 13.50
C LYS A 50 -1.13 -10.13 14.21
N SER A 51 -1.64 -9.01 14.71
CA SER A 51 -2.80 -9.06 15.61
C SER A 51 -3.80 -7.91 15.49
N SER A 52 -3.38 -6.69 15.12
CA SER A 52 -4.23 -5.49 15.20
C SER A 52 -5.46 -5.56 14.30
N ALA A 53 -5.29 -5.99 13.06
CA ALA A 53 -6.39 -6.10 12.10
C ALA A 53 -7.43 -7.16 12.53
N LYS A 54 -6.98 -8.25 13.14
CA LYS A 54 -7.87 -9.30 13.67
C LYS A 54 -8.60 -8.82 14.93
N LYS A 55 -7.88 -8.24 15.89
CA LYS A 55 -8.47 -7.75 17.15
C LYS A 55 -9.49 -6.63 16.94
N SER A 56 -9.30 -5.78 15.95
CA SER A 56 -10.25 -4.71 15.63
C SER A 56 -11.47 -5.20 14.82
N GLY A 57 -11.48 -6.44 14.36
CA GLY A 57 -12.51 -6.98 13.45
C GLY A 57 -12.39 -6.45 12.02
N LEU A 58 -11.35 -5.68 11.71
CA LEU A 58 -11.18 -5.08 10.39
C LEU A 58 -10.82 -6.13 9.34
N TYR A 59 -10.03 -7.13 9.73
CA TYR A 59 -9.73 -8.28 8.87
C TYR A 59 -11.01 -8.99 8.42
N ASP A 60 -11.92 -9.31 9.35
CA ASP A 60 -13.15 -10.02 9.02
C ASP A 60 -14.02 -9.22 8.05
N LYS A 61 -14.17 -7.91 8.29
CA LYS A 61 -14.93 -7.02 7.40
C LYS A 61 -14.38 -6.99 5.98
N VAL A 62 -13.06 -6.88 5.83
CA VAL A 62 -12.41 -6.86 4.51
C VAL A 62 -12.52 -8.22 3.84
N ASN A 63 -12.22 -9.29 4.58
CA ASN A 63 -12.29 -10.66 4.06
C ASN A 63 -13.71 -11.03 3.57
N ASP A 64 -14.73 -10.69 4.36
CA ASP A 64 -16.12 -10.90 3.98
C ASP A 64 -16.52 -10.08 2.75
N SER A 65 -16.10 -8.81 2.69
CA SER A 65 -16.34 -7.95 1.54
C SER A 65 -15.72 -8.51 0.25
N LEU A 66 -14.48 -9.01 0.32
CA LEU A 66 -13.78 -9.64 -0.81
C LEU A 66 -14.52 -10.90 -1.26
N LYS A 67 -14.90 -11.79 -0.33
CA LYS A 67 -15.63 -13.02 -0.64
C LYS A 67 -17.02 -12.77 -1.23
N GLN A 68 -17.75 -11.79 -0.69
CA GLN A 68 -19.06 -11.37 -1.24
C GLN A 68 -18.95 -10.83 -2.66
N ALA A 69 -17.83 -10.18 -3.00
CA ALA A 69 -17.54 -9.75 -4.37
C ALA A 69 -17.08 -10.87 -5.30
N GLY A 70 -16.89 -12.09 -4.78
CA GLY A 70 -16.51 -13.28 -5.53
C GLY A 70 -15.00 -13.48 -5.66
N LEU A 71 -14.19 -12.85 -4.80
CA LEU A 71 -12.75 -13.11 -4.75
C LEU A 71 -12.45 -14.24 -3.76
N GLU A 72 -11.49 -15.07 -4.10
CA GLU A 72 -10.80 -15.93 -3.14
C GLU A 72 -9.82 -15.10 -2.31
N THR A 73 -9.51 -15.55 -1.10
CA THR A 73 -8.62 -14.81 -0.20
C THR A 73 -7.59 -15.71 0.45
N GLU A 74 -6.36 -15.22 0.55
CA GLU A 74 -5.28 -15.79 1.36
C GLU A 74 -4.78 -14.72 2.34
N LEU A 75 -4.28 -15.14 3.48
CA LEU A 75 -3.81 -14.24 4.53
C LEU A 75 -2.31 -14.33 4.73
N PHE A 76 -1.63 -13.19 4.71
CA PHE A 76 -0.24 -13.03 5.12
C PHE A 76 -0.17 -12.03 6.28
N ASP A 77 -0.05 -12.53 7.52
CA ASP A 77 -0.14 -11.75 8.75
C ASP A 77 1.21 -11.60 9.49
N LYS A 78 2.31 -11.67 8.76
CA LYS A 78 3.67 -11.68 9.33
C LYS A 78 4.34 -10.31 9.38
N VAL A 79 3.70 -9.25 8.92
CA VAL A 79 4.32 -7.93 8.86
C VAL A 79 4.46 -7.34 10.25
N SER A 80 5.69 -6.96 10.60
CA SER A 80 6.03 -6.24 11.82
C SER A 80 6.12 -4.73 11.60
N GLN A 81 6.33 -3.96 12.68
CA GLN A 81 6.39 -2.50 12.64
C GLN A 81 7.52 -1.94 11.75
N ASN A 82 8.63 -2.66 11.62
CA ASN A 82 9.72 -2.36 10.69
C ASN A 82 9.96 -3.61 9.84
N PRO A 83 9.19 -3.79 8.75
CA PRO A 83 9.28 -5.00 7.95
C PRO A 83 10.66 -5.10 7.32
N LEU A 84 11.28 -6.25 7.49
CA LEU A 84 12.53 -6.59 6.82
C LEU A 84 12.26 -6.89 5.34
N THR A 85 13.27 -6.71 4.50
CA THR A 85 13.23 -7.12 3.08
C THR A 85 12.86 -8.59 2.94
N THR A 86 13.32 -9.44 3.87
CA THR A 86 12.99 -10.86 3.96
C THR A 86 11.49 -11.11 4.11
N THR A 87 10.78 -10.26 4.88
CA THR A 87 9.31 -10.39 5.04
C THR A 87 8.58 -10.13 3.73
N ALA A 88 9.03 -9.14 2.96
CA ALA A 88 8.45 -8.84 1.66
C ALA A 88 8.72 -9.97 0.65
N SER A 89 9.94 -10.50 0.63
CA SER A 89 10.31 -11.64 -0.24
C SER A 89 9.50 -12.91 0.12
N GLU A 90 9.32 -13.18 1.42
CA GLU A 90 8.49 -14.29 1.89
C GLU A 90 7.02 -14.11 1.47
N GLY A 91 6.47 -12.90 1.62
CA GLY A 91 5.11 -12.58 1.19
C GLY A 91 4.92 -12.71 -0.32
N ALA A 92 5.91 -12.31 -1.11
CA ALA A 92 5.88 -12.45 -2.57
C ALA A 92 5.92 -13.92 -3.00
N ALA A 93 6.78 -14.73 -2.38
CA ALA A 93 6.83 -16.17 -2.62
C ALA A 93 5.50 -16.85 -2.28
N PHE A 94 4.90 -16.47 -1.14
CA PHE A 94 3.58 -16.94 -0.72
C PHE A 94 2.48 -16.54 -1.72
N ALA A 95 2.48 -15.30 -2.19
CA ALA A 95 1.54 -14.82 -3.20
C ALA A 95 1.63 -15.64 -4.50
N LYS A 96 2.86 -15.90 -4.98
CA LYS A 96 3.11 -16.74 -6.17
C LYS A 96 2.63 -18.16 -5.97
N GLU A 97 2.99 -18.80 -4.85
CA GLU A 97 2.59 -20.17 -4.51
C GLU A 97 1.06 -20.34 -4.47
N LYS A 98 0.38 -19.35 -3.88
CA LYS A 98 -1.09 -19.37 -3.75
C LYS A 98 -1.83 -18.89 -5.00
N GLY A 99 -1.13 -18.37 -6.00
CA GLY A 99 -1.73 -17.84 -7.22
C GLY A 99 -2.56 -16.57 -6.98
N CYS A 100 -2.13 -15.73 -6.05
CA CYS A 100 -2.78 -14.43 -5.79
C CYS A 100 -2.44 -13.45 -6.91
N ASP A 101 -3.44 -12.70 -7.36
CA ASP A 101 -3.35 -11.75 -8.48
C ASP A 101 -3.69 -10.30 -8.06
N VAL A 102 -4.10 -10.09 -6.82
CA VAL A 102 -4.28 -8.77 -6.22
C VAL A 102 -3.81 -8.77 -4.76
N VAL A 103 -3.22 -7.66 -4.31
CA VAL A 103 -2.77 -7.49 -2.92
C VAL A 103 -3.65 -6.45 -2.22
N VAL A 104 -4.14 -6.78 -1.04
CA VAL A 104 -4.97 -5.93 -0.19
C VAL A 104 -4.29 -5.74 1.16
N ALA A 105 -3.84 -4.54 1.48
CA ALA A 105 -3.19 -4.23 2.76
C ALA A 105 -4.20 -3.71 3.78
N ILE A 106 -4.11 -4.22 5.02
CA ILE A 106 -4.91 -3.73 6.16
C ILE A 106 -3.98 -3.28 7.27
N GLY A 107 -3.81 -1.97 7.42
CA GLY A 107 -2.95 -1.42 8.46
C GLY A 107 -2.41 -0.03 8.13
N GLY A 108 -1.42 0.39 8.89
CA GLY A 108 -0.70 1.65 8.70
C GLY A 108 0.40 1.59 7.64
N GLY A 109 1.23 2.65 7.61
CA GLY A 109 2.27 2.82 6.60
C GLY A 109 3.19 1.62 6.41
N SER A 110 3.70 1.03 7.50
CA SER A 110 4.59 -0.14 7.44
C SER A 110 3.96 -1.35 6.75
N ILE A 111 2.66 -1.58 6.98
CA ILE A 111 1.92 -2.67 6.34
C ILE A 111 1.73 -2.36 4.85
N MET A 112 1.33 -1.13 4.52
CA MET A 112 1.12 -0.70 3.14
C MET A 112 2.40 -0.75 2.32
N ASP A 113 3.53 -0.32 2.89
CA ASP A 113 4.83 -0.35 2.21
C ASP A 113 5.31 -1.78 1.98
N CYS A 114 5.15 -2.67 2.98
CA CYS A 114 5.46 -4.08 2.83
C CYS A 114 4.56 -4.73 1.75
N ALA A 115 3.28 -4.43 1.74
CA ALA A 115 2.34 -4.94 0.74
C ALA A 115 2.68 -4.48 -0.69
N LYS A 116 3.13 -3.23 -0.86
CA LYS A 116 3.64 -2.73 -2.16
C LYS A 116 4.88 -3.50 -2.61
N ALA A 117 5.82 -3.74 -1.69
CA ALA A 117 7.01 -4.54 -1.97
C ALA A 117 6.65 -5.98 -2.34
N ILE A 118 5.72 -6.61 -1.61
CA ILE A 118 5.19 -7.94 -1.94
C ILE A 118 4.60 -7.96 -3.35
N ALA A 119 3.73 -7.01 -3.68
CA ALA A 119 3.08 -6.94 -4.98
C ALA A 119 4.10 -6.75 -6.11
N PHE A 120 5.12 -5.93 -5.88
CA PHE A 120 6.19 -5.69 -6.85
C PHE A 120 7.04 -6.95 -7.08
N LEU A 121 7.50 -7.62 -6.02
CA LEU A 121 8.31 -8.82 -6.09
C LEU A 121 7.52 -10.05 -6.59
N ALA A 122 6.22 -10.04 -6.48
CA ALA A 122 5.39 -11.12 -7.02
C ALA A 122 5.43 -11.19 -8.56
N VAL A 123 5.78 -10.09 -9.22
CA VAL A 123 5.83 -10.01 -10.70
C VAL A 123 7.22 -9.64 -11.25
N ASN A 124 8.18 -9.34 -10.37
CA ASN A 124 9.56 -9.04 -10.73
C ASN A 124 10.52 -9.99 -10.02
N ASP A 125 11.59 -10.37 -10.70
CA ASP A 125 12.65 -11.17 -10.11
C ASP A 125 13.63 -10.29 -9.32
N GLY A 126 14.34 -10.89 -8.36
CA GLY A 126 15.32 -10.20 -7.53
C GLY A 126 14.86 -9.99 -6.09
N ASP A 127 15.65 -9.25 -5.33
CA ASP A 127 15.36 -8.86 -3.94
C ASP A 127 14.95 -7.39 -3.87
N VAL A 128 14.19 -7.02 -2.83
CA VAL A 128 13.79 -5.62 -2.59
C VAL A 128 15.01 -4.70 -2.51
N SER A 129 16.12 -5.17 -1.95
CA SER A 129 17.36 -4.41 -1.86
C SER A 129 17.93 -3.99 -3.21
N ASP A 130 17.72 -4.77 -4.25
CA ASP A 130 18.19 -4.45 -5.61
C ASP A 130 17.49 -3.22 -6.17
N TYR A 131 16.24 -3.01 -5.76
CA TYR A 131 15.39 -1.90 -6.20
C TYR A 131 15.48 -0.69 -5.27
N CYS A 132 15.75 -0.88 -4.00
CA CYS A 132 15.95 0.22 -3.04
C CYS A 132 17.23 1.01 -3.30
N LEU A 133 18.24 0.41 -3.91
CA LEU A 133 19.47 1.11 -4.33
C LEU A 133 19.24 2.15 -5.43
N LEU A 134 18.14 2.09 -6.14
CA LEU A 134 17.73 3.13 -7.09
C LEU A 134 17.26 4.42 -6.41
N TYR A 135 17.02 4.40 -5.10
CA TYR A 135 16.65 5.56 -4.28
C TYR A 135 17.84 6.29 -3.64
N THR A 136 19.07 6.01 -4.06
CA THR A 136 20.25 6.74 -3.62
C THR A 136 20.47 8.08 -4.34
N SER A 137 19.50 8.57 -5.09
CA SER A 137 19.47 9.97 -5.46
C SER A 137 19.33 10.81 -4.21
N PRO A 138 20.23 11.78 -3.94
CA PRO A 138 20.08 12.66 -2.80
C PRO A 138 18.70 13.30 -2.86
N SER A 139 17.99 13.29 -1.73
CA SER A 139 16.72 13.97 -1.61
C SER A 139 16.93 15.45 -1.95
N PRO A 140 16.02 16.11 -2.66
CA PRO A 140 16.11 17.57 -2.89
C PRO A 140 16.14 18.40 -1.61
N ARG A 141 16.00 17.77 -0.45
CA ARG A 141 16.07 18.39 0.88
C ARG A 141 17.44 18.24 1.56
N ASP A 142 18.32 17.44 1.01
CA ASP A 142 19.69 17.29 1.45
C ASP A 142 20.60 18.22 0.64
#